data_34d2950ddafb35172fa5714750091d1a
#
_entry.id   34d2950ddafb35172fa5714750091d1a
#
_cell.length_a   1.000
_cell.length_b   1.000
_cell.length_c   1.000
_cell.angle_alpha   90.00
_cell.angle_beta   90.00
_cell.angle_gamma   90.00
#
_symmetry.space_group_name_H-M   'P 1'
#
loop_
_entity.id
_entity.type
_entity.pdbx_description
1 polymer ?
#
loop_
_entity_poly.entity_id
_entity_poly.type
_entity_poly.pdbx_seq_one_letter_code
_entity_poly.pdbx_strand_id
1 'polypeptide(L)'
;MNKKVVVNGMELAAYDYEHRYVTKNGKELNEISFKFPVTSEAYHDVAVLLYKDDFQVEVPEANITFEAAIKQYSTSVTNLYEKNQVGEYSLVLEEKAGAAL
;
A
#
# COMPACT_ATOMS: atom_id res chain seq x y z
N MET A 1 9.47 4.64 -12.74
CA MET A 1 10.48 4.51 -11.68
C MET A 1 9.89 3.85 -10.46
N ASN A 2 10.65 2.96 -9.84
CA ASN A 2 10.17 2.28 -8.64
C ASN A 2 10.44 3.13 -7.41
N LYS A 3 9.52 3.05 -6.47
CA LYS A 3 9.65 3.76 -5.22
C LYS A 3 9.49 2.74 -4.08
N LYS A 4 10.29 2.88 -3.05
CA LYS A 4 10.15 2.02 -1.90
C LYS A 4 9.02 2.54 -1.00
N VAL A 5 8.05 1.69 -0.75
CA VAL A 5 6.98 1.97 0.22
C VAL A 5 7.06 0.91 1.30
N VAL A 6 7.14 1.33 2.54
CA VAL A 6 7.20 0.40 3.67
C VAL A 6 5.87 0.42 4.38
N VAL A 7 5.23 -0.74 4.47
CA VAL A 7 3.94 -0.88 5.13
C VAL A 7 4.11 -1.89 6.26
N ASN A 8 3.94 -1.42 7.49
CA ASN A 8 4.13 -2.23 8.70
C ASN A 8 5.46 -2.97 8.72
N GLY A 9 6.51 -2.30 8.22
CA GLY A 9 7.84 -2.89 8.18
C GLY A 9 8.13 -3.74 6.96
N MET A 10 7.14 -3.98 6.11
CA MET A 10 7.34 -4.74 4.87
C MET A 10 7.65 -3.79 3.72
N GLU A 11 8.79 -3.98 3.08
CA GLU A 11 9.18 -3.15 1.95
C GLU A 11 8.50 -3.64 0.68
N LEU A 12 7.87 -2.70 -0.02
CA LEU A 12 7.21 -2.99 -1.29
C LEU A 12 7.90 -2.19 -2.39
N ALA A 13 8.19 -2.87 -3.50
CA ALA A 13 8.77 -2.22 -4.67
C ALA A 13 7.65 -1.61 -5.49
N ALA A 14 7.22 -0.42 -5.09
CA ALA A 14 6.07 0.24 -5.69
C ALA A 14 6.40 0.88 -7.03
N TYR A 15 5.50 0.78 -7.97
CA TYR A 15 5.57 1.51 -9.22
C TYR A 15 4.21 2.13 -9.52
N ASP A 16 4.16 3.02 -10.50
CA ASP A 16 2.97 3.84 -10.77
C ASP A 16 2.50 4.57 -9.51
N TYR A 17 3.45 5.06 -8.75
CA TYR A 17 3.19 5.72 -7.47
C TYR A 17 2.63 7.12 -7.70
N GLU A 18 1.53 7.42 -7.01
CA GLU A 18 0.95 8.75 -6.99
C GLU A 18 0.66 9.16 -5.56
N HIS A 19 0.91 10.41 -5.27
CA HIS A 19 0.62 10.98 -3.96
C HIS A 19 -0.25 12.20 -4.15
N ARG A 20 -1.31 12.28 -3.39
CA ARG A 20 -2.19 13.45 -3.43
C ARG A 20 -2.74 13.70 -2.04
N TYR A 21 -3.36 14.85 -1.90
CA TYR A 21 -4.01 15.21 -0.65
C TYR A 21 -5.51 15.20 -0.84
N VAL A 22 -6.21 14.67 0.16
CA VAL A 22 -7.67 14.70 0.18
C VAL A 22 -8.09 15.47 1.43
N THR A 23 -9.19 16.18 1.33
CA THR A 23 -9.69 16.96 2.45
C THR A 23 -10.90 16.27 3.05
N LYS A 24 -10.83 16.01 4.36
CA LYS A 24 -11.96 15.44 5.09
C LYS A 24 -12.13 16.22 6.38
N ASN A 25 -13.35 16.69 6.61
CA ASN A 25 -13.67 17.44 7.83
C ASN A 25 -12.72 18.60 8.09
N GLY A 26 -12.32 19.27 7.02
CA GLY A 26 -11.41 20.40 7.13
C GLY A 26 -9.95 20.03 7.31
N LYS A 27 -9.61 18.75 7.27
CA LYS A 27 -8.23 18.30 7.41
C LYS A 27 -7.72 17.78 6.09
N GLU A 28 -6.47 18.10 5.81
CA GLU A 28 -5.79 17.61 4.62
C GLU A 28 -5.07 16.32 4.97
N LEU A 29 -5.40 15.24 4.27
CA LEU A 29 -4.87 13.92 4.52
C LEU A 29 -4.05 13.44 3.34
N ASN A 30 -3.02 12.67 3.61
CA ASN A 30 -2.24 12.04 2.57
C ASN A 30 -2.99 10.84 1.98
N GLU A 31 -2.95 10.72 0.67
CA GLU A 31 -3.46 9.55 -0.01
C GLU A 31 -2.41 9.12 -1.02
N ILE A 32 -2.00 7.87 -0.96
CA ILE A 32 -1.05 7.34 -1.94
C ILE A 32 -1.68 6.16 -2.67
N SER A 33 -1.36 6.04 -3.94
CA SER A 33 -1.75 4.89 -4.73
C SER A 33 -0.52 4.37 -5.46
N PHE A 34 -0.43 3.05 -5.56
CA PHE A 34 0.72 2.44 -6.21
C PHE A 34 0.40 0.99 -6.53
N LYS A 35 1.25 0.42 -7.36
CA LYS A 35 1.20 -1.00 -7.70
C LYS A 35 2.51 -1.65 -7.26
N PHE A 36 2.44 -2.93 -6.98
CA PHE A 36 3.65 -3.67 -6.64
C PHE A 36 3.51 -5.13 -7.07
N PRO A 37 4.63 -5.77 -7.42
CA PRO A 37 4.58 -7.17 -7.81
C PRO A 37 4.50 -8.09 -6.57
N VAL A 38 3.80 -9.20 -6.73
CA VAL A 38 3.68 -10.20 -5.67
C VAL A 38 3.99 -11.57 -6.28
N THR A 39 4.98 -12.25 -5.73
CA THR A 39 5.29 -13.61 -6.16
C THR A 39 4.37 -14.60 -5.46
N SER A 40 4.32 -15.83 -5.99
CA SER A 40 3.53 -16.87 -5.34
C SER A 40 4.02 -17.17 -3.93
N GLU A 41 5.33 -17.05 -3.69
CA GLU A 41 5.89 -17.27 -2.36
C GLU A 41 5.50 -16.15 -1.40
N ALA A 42 5.37 -14.93 -1.87
CA ALA A 42 5.06 -13.78 -1.04
C ALA A 42 3.56 -13.56 -0.87
N TYR A 43 2.75 -14.27 -1.63
CA TYR A 43 1.30 -14.04 -1.65
C TYR A 43 0.68 -14.13 -0.27
N HIS A 44 1.04 -15.15 0.48
CA HIS A 44 0.46 -15.36 1.81
C HIS A 44 0.81 -14.22 2.76
N ASP A 45 2.07 -13.80 2.76
CA ASP A 45 2.50 -12.71 3.63
C ASP A 45 1.80 -11.40 3.30
N VAL A 46 1.63 -11.14 2.01
CA VAL A 46 0.94 -9.93 1.58
C VAL A 46 -0.54 -10.00 1.96
N ALA A 47 -1.17 -11.15 1.76
CA ALA A 47 -2.57 -11.29 2.12
C ALA A 47 -2.79 -11.08 3.62
N VAL A 48 -1.91 -11.62 4.45
CA VAL A 48 -1.99 -11.41 5.90
C VAL A 48 -1.79 -9.95 6.24
N LEU A 49 -0.85 -9.29 5.59
CA LEU A 49 -0.61 -7.88 5.81
C LEU A 49 -1.85 -7.06 5.49
N LEU A 50 -2.45 -7.29 4.33
CA LEU A 50 -3.60 -6.52 3.89
C LEU A 50 -4.84 -6.76 4.75
N TYR A 51 -4.90 -7.91 5.39
CA TYR A 51 -6.03 -8.25 6.24
C TYR A 51 -6.12 -7.36 7.48
N LYS A 52 -5.01 -6.81 7.92
CA LYS A 52 -4.97 -6.04 9.17
C LYS A 52 -5.71 -4.72 9.11
N ASP A 53 -5.82 -4.13 7.93
CA ASP A 53 -6.57 -2.88 7.74
C ASP A 53 -6.11 -1.72 8.64
N ASP A 54 -4.89 -1.78 9.11
CA ASP A 54 -4.32 -0.74 9.97
C ASP A 54 -2.83 -0.73 9.68
N PHE A 55 -2.38 0.30 8.96
CA PHE A 55 -1.04 0.30 8.41
C PHE A 55 -0.25 1.51 8.85
N GLN A 56 1.01 1.28 9.18
CA GLN A 56 1.96 2.36 9.28
C GLN A 56 2.74 2.41 7.98
N VAL A 57 2.60 3.51 7.27
CA VAL A 57 3.15 3.66 5.94
C VAL A 57 4.32 4.62 5.98
N GLU A 58 5.43 4.22 5.36
CA GLU A 58 6.59 5.06 5.22
C GLU A 58 7.01 5.08 3.77
N VAL A 59 7.31 6.27 3.26
CA VAL A 59 7.87 6.43 1.93
C VAL A 59 9.17 7.21 2.12
N PRO A 60 10.28 6.51 2.33
CA PRO A 60 11.53 7.17 2.69
C PRO A 60 12.01 8.19 1.67
N GLU A 61 11.83 7.89 0.39
CA GLU A 61 12.28 8.80 -0.67
C GLU A 61 11.52 10.11 -0.68
N ALA A 62 10.27 10.09 -0.22
CA ALA A 62 9.47 11.31 -0.13
C ALA A 62 9.42 11.86 1.29
N ASN A 63 10.08 11.19 2.23
CA ASN A 63 10.13 11.60 3.63
C ASN A 63 8.73 11.72 4.23
N ILE A 64 7.88 10.76 3.92
CA ILE A 64 6.50 10.73 4.37
C ILE A 64 6.30 9.53 5.29
N THR A 65 5.61 9.76 6.41
CA THR A 65 5.21 8.70 7.34
C THR A 65 3.83 9.02 7.86
N PHE A 66 2.93 8.06 7.81
CA PHE A 66 1.58 8.27 8.34
C PHE A 66 0.91 6.93 8.60
N GLU A 67 -0.15 6.95 9.40
CA GLU A 67 -1.01 5.80 9.61
C GLU A 67 -2.12 5.83 8.58
N ALA A 68 -2.40 4.69 7.98
CA ALA A 68 -3.34 4.61 6.87
C ALA A 68 -4.25 3.40 6.97
N ALA A 69 -5.35 3.48 6.25
CA ALA A 69 -6.23 2.35 6.02
C ALA A 69 -6.36 2.13 4.52
N ILE A 70 -6.72 0.92 4.13
CA ILE A 70 -6.96 0.62 2.72
C ILE A 70 -8.25 1.32 2.30
N LYS A 71 -8.15 2.15 1.28
CA LYS A 71 -9.32 2.74 0.66
C LYS A 71 -9.82 1.86 -0.48
N GLN A 72 -8.89 1.25 -1.19
CA GLN A 72 -9.22 0.40 -2.33
C GLN A 72 -8.03 -0.50 -2.62
N TYR A 73 -8.30 -1.73 -3.04
CA TYR A 73 -7.24 -2.56 -3.57
C TYR A 73 -7.81 -3.47 -4.66
N SER A 74 -6.93 -3.89 -5.53
CA SER A 74 -7.29 -4.85 -6.57
C SER A 74 -6.06 -5.66 -6.94
N THR A 75 -6.30 -6.80 -7.57
CA THR A 75 -5.22 -7.62 -8.07
C THR A 75 -5.49 -7.98 -9.52
N SER A 76 -4.44 -8.08 -10.31
CA SER A 76 -4.55 -8.46 -11.70
C SER A 76 -4.03 -9.85 -11.95
N VAL A 77 -4.02 -10.68 -10.93
CA VAL A 77 -3.40 -12.00 -11.00
C VAL A 77 -4.44 -13.07 -11.21
N THR A 78 -4.12 -14.00 -12.07
CA THR A 78 -5.00 -15.11 -12.33
C THR A 78 -4.57 -16.42 -11.70
N ASN A 79 -3.26 -16.65 -11.49
CA ASN A 79 -2.80 -17.96 -10.98
C ASN A 79 -1.61 -17.82 -10.04
N LEU A 80 -1.81 -17.17 -8.89
CA LEU A 80 -0.76 -17.11 -7.88
C LEU A 80 -0.53 -18.44 -7.16
N TYR A 81 -1.38 -19.43 -7.43
CA TYR A 81 -1.17 -20.76 -6.88
C TYR A 81 -0.06 -21.50 -7.59
N GLU A 82 0.25 -21.13 -8.81
CA GLU A 82 1.31 -21.77 -9.55
C GLU A 82 2.67 -21.20 -9.17
N LYS A 83 3.64 -22.09 -9.07
CA LYS A 83 4.99 -21.73 -8.72
C LYS A 83 5.57 -20.76 -9.74
N ASN A 84 6.30 -19.77 -9.26
CA ASN A 84 7.00 -18.81 -10.10
C ASN A 84 6.10 -17.84 -10.86
N GLN A 85 4.84 -17.74 -10.47
CA GLN A 85 3.99 -16.72 -11.03
C GLN A 85 4.14 -15.41 -10.28
N VAL A 86 4.05 -14.32 -11.00
CA VAL A 86 4.13 -12.98 -10.42
C VAL A 86 2.86 -12.25 -10.75
N GLY A 87 2.21 -11.75 -9.71
CA GLY A 87 1.02 -10.96 -9.89
C GLY A 87 1.27 -9.50 -9.58
N GLU A 88 0.25 -8.70 -9.77
CA GLU A 88 0.31 -7.28 -9.51
C GLU A 88 -0.83 -6.88 -8.58
N TYR A 89 -0.50 -6.21 -7.51
CA TYR A 89 -1.48 -5.63 -6.60
C TYR A 89 -1.48 -4.12 -6.80
N SER A 90 -2.68 -3.54 -6.74
CA SER A 90 -2.86 -2.10 -6.74
C SER A 90 -3.49 -1.70 -5.42
N LEU A 91 -2.89 -0.74 -4.74
CA LEU A 91 -3.38 -0.27 -3.46
C LEU A 91 -3.61 1.22 -3.48
N VAL A 92 -4.68 1.65 -2.81
CA VAL A 92 -4.90 3.04 -2.48
C VAL A 92 -5.00 3.11 -0.96
N LEU A 93 -4.07 3.83 -0.35
CA LEU A 93 -4.00 3.98 1.09
C LEU A 93 -4.28 5.44 1.45
N GLU A 94 -5.15 5.63 2.42
CA GLU A 94 -5.53 6.97 2.85
C GLU A 94 -5.17 7.14 4.32
N GLU A 95 -4.57 8.26 4.64
CA GLU A 95 -4.21 8.59 6.01
C GLU A 95 -5.46 8.61 6.89
N LYS A 96 -5.34 8.06 8.09
CA LYS A 96 -6.45 8.04 9.03
C LYS A 96 -6.67 9.40 9.66
N ALA A 97 -7.88 9.92 9.53
CA ALA A 97 -8.25 11.17 10.17
C ALA A 97 -8.60 10.90 11.62
N GLY A 98 -8.23 11.81 12.50
CA GLY A 98 -8.63 11.71 13.88
C GLY A 98 -7.79 10.79 14.74
N ALA A 99 -6.77 10.18 14.17
CA ALA A 99 -5.88 9.34 14.95
C ALA A 99 -5.13 10.11 16.03
N ALA A 100 -5.08 11.40 15.89
CA ALA A 100 -4.32 12.25 16.80
C ALA A 100 -5.12 12.73 18.01
N LEU A 101 -6.31 12.30 18.15
CA LEU A 101 -7.13 12.73 19.27
C LEU A 101 -6.68 12.11 20.59
#